data_a4530fdb48c99ee49ea05c72ff9b6bc4
#
_entry.id   a4530fdb48c99ee49ea05c72ff9b6bc4
#
_cell.length_a   1.000
_cell.length_b   1.000
_cell.length_c   1.000
_cell.angle_alpha   90.00
_cell.angle_beta   90.00
_cell.angle_gamma   90.00
#
_symmetry.space_group_name_H-M   'P 1'
#
loop_
_entity.id
_entity.type
_entity.pdbx_description
1 polymer ?
#
loop_
_entity_poly.entity_id
_entity_poly.type
_entity_poly.pdbx_seq_one_letter_code
_entity_poly.pdbx_strand_id
1 'polypeptide(L)'
;MKGLKRTLRFNYPREWSGGVKGNQYFLGFTDMLYELNKMIPNTNARMIEIGSYMGESTMMFASSDIFQEIHCIEPFTGEEEFNQMYNYTWDEVENEFKINTRFFDNITLHKDFSYNVNNNFDDNDYDFIYIDGAHDYNSVLNDLKMFLPKLKQNGIIGGHDWGHEW
;
A
#
# COMPACT_ATOMS: atom_id res chain seq x y z
N MET A 1 24.89 3.23 11.54
CA MET A 1 24.34 2.16 10.69
C MET A 1 23.55 1.21 11.57
N LYS A 2 22.25 1.41 11.70
CA LYS A 2 21.36 0.42 12.32
C LYS A 2 20.96 -0.54 11.18
N GLY A 3 21.70 -1.64 11.07
CA GLY A 3 21.37 -2.68 10.12
C GLY A 3 20.01 -3.28 10.45
N LEU A 4 19.25 -3.64 9.40
CA LEU A 4 18.01 -4.38 9.48
C LEU A 4 18.29 -5.71 10.20
N LYS A 5 18.29 -5.72 11.54
CA LYS A 5 18.46 -6.93 12.35
C LYS A 5 17.12 -7.58 12.71
N ARG A 6 16.02 -7.05 12.22
CA ARG A 6 14.73 -7.72 12.36
C ARG A 6 14.53 -8.63 11.16
N THR A 7 14.60 -9.89 11.40
CA THR A 7 14.00 -10.89 10.51
C THR A 7 12.51 -10.59 10.54
N LEU A 8 12.00 -9.98 9.49
CA LEU A 8 10.57 -9.76 9.31
C LEU A 8 9.91 -11.15 9.31
N ARG A 9 9.46 -11.59 10.47
CA ARG A 9 8.68 -12.82 10.61
C ARG A 9 7.22 -12.44 10.41
N PHE A 10 6.82 -12.38 9.18
CA PHE A 10 5.41 -12.27 8.86
C PHE A 10 4.74 -13.59 9.21
N ASN A 11 3.97 -13.61 10.29
CA ASN A 11 3.01 -14.68 10.54
C ASN A 11 1.80 -14.41 9.66
N TYR A 12 1.88 -14.78 8.39
CA TYR A 12 0.73 -14.70 7.50
C TYR A 12 -0.36 -15.65 8.00
N PRO A 13 -1.63 -15.24 7.94
CA PRO A 13 -2.72 -16.20 8.02
C PRO A 13 -2.49 -17.26 6.94
N ARG A 14 -2.49 -18.53 7.30
CA ARG A 14 -2.20 -19.66 6.40
C ARG A 14 -3.21 -19.83 5.27
N GLU A 15 -4.27 -19.06 5.30
CA GLU A 15 -5.41 -19.12 4.40
C GLU A 15 -5.60 -17.77 3.71
N TRP A 16 -4.54 -17.24 3.16
CA TRP A 16 -4.71 -16.10 2.30
C TRP A 16 -5.38 -16.54 1.01
N SER A 17 -6.60 -16.03 0.83
CA SER A 17 -7.54 -16.46 -0.18
C SER A 17 -7.28 -15.88 -1.57
N GLY A 18 -6.30 -15.04 -1.74
CA GLY A 18 -5.90 -14.48 -3.04
C GLY A 18 -5.44 -15.50 -4.09
N GLY A 19 -5.69 -16.79 -3.83
CA GLY A 19 -5.55 -17.87 -4.83
C GLY A 19 -4.12 -18.16 -5.29
N VAL A 20 -3.15 -17.36 -4.93
CA VAL A 20 -1.75 -17.60 -5.29
C VAL A 20 -1.08 -18.45 -4.21
N LYS A 21 -1.01 -19.73 -4.46
CA LYS A 21 -0.22 -20.65 -3.66
C LYS A 21 1.26 -20.34 -3.83
N GLY A 22 1.84 -19.61 -2.88
CA GLY A 22 3.29 -19.53 -2.79
C GLY A 22 3.84 -18.16 -2.41
N ASN A 23 4.97 -18.19 -1.73
CA ASN A 23 5.74 -17.06 -1.23
C ASN A 23 6.23 -16.05 -2.29
N GLN A 24 5.93 -16.21 -3.56
CA GLN A 24 6.51 -15.43 -4.65
C GLN A 24 6.04 -13.97 -4.65
N TYR A 25 4.78 -13.72 -4.32
CA TYR A 25 4.24 -12.35 -4.20
C TYR A 25 4.99 -11.52 -3.16
N PHE A 26 5.34 -12.15 -2.06
CA PHE A 26 5.99 -11.48 -0.94
C PHE A 26 7.51 -11.35 -1.09
N LEU A 27 8.14 -12.14 -1.93
CA LEU A 27 9.59 -12.01 -2.16
C LEU A 27 9.91 -10.66 -2.80
N GLY A 28 9.23 -10.28 -3.88
CA GLY A 28 9.42 -9.00 -4.53
C GLY A 28 9.08 -7.81 -3.61
N PHE A 29 8.02 -7.93 -2.82
CA PHE A 29 7.64 -6.91 -1.85
C PHE A 29 8.68 -6.76 -0.73
N THR A 30 9.20 -7.87 -0.23
CA THR A 30 10.28 -7.88 0.78
C THR A 30 11.55 -7.23 0.25
N ASP A 31 11.92 -7.50 -1.00
CA ASP A 31 13.06 -6.88 -1.66
C ASP A 31 12.86 -5.37 -1.82
N MET A 32 11.65 -4.94 -2.19
CA MET A 32 11.28 -3.52 -2.24
C MET A 32 11.44 -2.86 -0.88
N LEU A 33 10.92 -3.46 0.19
CA LEU A 33 11.06 -2.93 1.55
C LEU A 33 12.53 -2.83 1.98
N TYR A 34 13.35 -3.79 1.59
CA TYR A 34 14.79 -3.77 1.86
C TYR A 34 15.49 -2.61 1.15
N GLU A 35 15.15 -2.34 -0.10
CA GLU A 35 15.68 -1.19 -0.84
C GLU A 35 15.14 0.14 -0.29
N LEU A 36 13.85 0.23 0.02
CA LEU A 36 13.25 1.42 0.64
C LEU A 36 13.95 1.77 1.96
N ASN A 37 14.25 0.77 2.80
CA ASN A 37 14.97 1.00 4.07
C ASN A 37 16.39 1.56 3.88
N LYS A 38 17.03 1.31 2.73
CA LYS A 38 18.32 1.92 2.40
C LYS A 38 18.17 3.36 1.90
N MET A 39 17.12 3.59 1.10
CA MET A 39 16.90 4.85 0.41
C MET A 39 16.23 5.90 1.31
N ILE A 40 15.43 5.45 2.29
CA ILE A 40 14.73 6.30 3.26
C ILE A 40 15.45 6.20 4.61
N PRO A 41 16.45 7.04 4.86
CA PRO A 41 17.25 6.95 6.10
C PRO A 41 16.53 7.50 7.33
N ASN A 42 15.37 8.14 7.13
CA ASN A 42 14.60 8.78 8.18
C ASN A 42 13.74 7.75 8.91
N THR A 43 13.80 7.74 10.24
CA THR A 43 12.96 6.86 11.07
C THR A 43 11.54 7.39 11.26
N ASN A 44 11.26 8.59 10.76
CA ASN A 44 9.96 9.27 10.86
C ASN A 44 9.36 9.44 9.46
N ALA A 45 9.57 8.47 8.58
CA ALA A 45 9.07 8.54 7.24
C ALA A 45 7.54 8.44 7.21
N ARG A 46 6.92 9.16 6.27
CA ARG A 46 5.49 9.17 6.02
C ARG A 46 5.20 8.63 4.64
N MET A 47 4.14 7.83 4.51
CA MET A 47 3.75 7.31 3.20
C MET A 47 2.27 7.40 2.92
N ILE A 48 1.95 7.34 1.64
CA ILE A 48 0.58 7.16 1.12
C ILE A 48 0.55 5.87 0.31
N GLU A 49 -0.46 5.06 0.54
CA GLU A 49 -0.83 3.90 -0.26
C GLU A 49 -2.17 4.14 -0.93
N ILE A 50 -2.22 4.02 -2.25
CA ILE A 50 -3.45 4.15 -3.05
C ILE A 50 -3.83 2.76 -3.52
N GLY A 51 -5.00 2.26 -3.08
CA GLY A 51 -5.42 0.88 -3.30
C GLY A 51 -4.84 -0.05 -2.24
N SER A 52 -5.49 -0.11 -1.08
CA SER A 52 -5.04 -0.95 0.03
C SER A 52 -5.78 -2.29 0.10
N TYR A 53 -6.89 -2.43 -0.60
CA TYR A 53 -7.73 -3.61 -0.67
C TYR A 53 -7.95 -4.24 0.72
N MET A 54 -7.51 -5.50 0.93
CA MET A 54 -7.58 -6.20 2.22
C MET A 54 -6.48 -5.81 3.21
N GLY A 55 -5.62 -4.84 2.90
CA GLY A 55 -4.61 -4.29 3.80
C GLY A 55 -3.35 -5.13 3.99
N GLU A 56 -3.04 -6.02 3.08
CA GLU A 56 -1.89 -6.91 3.21
C GLU A 56 -0.57 -6.19 2.93
N SER A 57 -0.49 -5.42 1.86
CA SER A 57 0.61 -4.51 1.58
C SER A 57 0.76 -3.48 2.71
N THR A 58 -0.36 -2.90 3.16
CA THR A 58 -0.41 -1.98 4.30
C THR A 58 0.23 -2.59 5.55
N MET A 59 -0.16 -3.81 5.90
CA MET A 59 0.41 -4.54 7.04
C MET A 59 1.91 -4.76 6.88
N MET A 60 2.38 -5.04 5.66
CA MET A 60 3.81 -5.21 5.39
C MET A 60 4.57 -3.88 5.54
N PHE A 61 4.03 -2.78 5.02
CA PHE A 61 4.58 -1.44 5.23
C PHE A 61 4.64 -1.09 6.72
N ALA A 62 3.56 -1.31 7.45
CA ALA A 62 3.50 -1.02 8.89
C ALA A 62 4.49 -1.88 9.71
N SER A 63 4.67 -3.15 9.33
CA SER A 63 5.60 -4.07 10.00
C SER A 63 7.08 -3.78 9.69
N SER A 64 7.37 -2.96 8.69
CA SER A 64 8.75 -2.71 8.24
C SER A 64 9.54 -1.81 9.18
N ASP A 65 8.90 -1.10 10.10
CA ASP A 65 9.46 -0.05 10.94
C ASP A 65 10.10 1.13 10.13
N ILE A 66 9.82 1.22 8.83
CA ILE A 66 10.30 2.32 7.97
C ILE A 66 9.44 3.56 8.18
N PHE A 67 8.12 3.35 8.26
CA PHE A 67 7.13 4.42 8.24
C PHE A 67 6.54 4.66 9.62
N GLN A 68 6.61 5.90 10.06
CA GLN A 68 5.95 6.35 11.29
C GLN A 68 4.44 6.57 11.07
N GLU A 69 4.07 6.92 9.85
CA GLU A 69 2.69 7.23 9.47
C GLU A 69 2.39 6.70 8.09
N ILE A 70 1.28 5.99 7.96
CA ILE A 70 0.81 5.35 6.73
C ILE A 70 -0.62 5.79 6.48
N HIS A 71 -0.85 6.49 5.38
CA HIS A 71 -2.17 6.85 4.91
C HIS A 71 -2.61 5.88 3.82
N CYS A 72 -3.68 5.15 4.09
CA CYS A 72 -4.29 4.21 3.14
C CYS A 72 -5.50 4.84 2.50
N ILE A 73 -5.57 4.85 1.19
CA ILE A 73 -6.71 5.35 0.43
C ILE A 73 -7.37 4.16 -0.26
N GLU A 74 -8.59 3.82 0.19
CA GLU A 74 -9.32 2.66 -0.31
C GLU A 74 -10.83 2.90 -0.19
N PRO A 75 -11.57 2.97 -1.31
CA PRO A 75 -13.01 3.25 -1.29
C PRO A 75 -13.85 2.05 -0.85
N PHE A 76 -13.33 0.83 -0.87
CA PHE A 76 -14.06 -0.43 -0.71
C PHE A 76 -15.29 -0.49 -1.61
N THR A 77 -15.09 -0.08 -2.83
CA THR A 77 -16.06 -0.16 -3.93
C THR A 77 -15.32 -0.06 -5.25
N GLY A 78 -15.87 -0.57 -6.32
CA GLY A 78 -15.22 -0.54 -7.63
C GLY A 78 -15.81 -1.60 -8.56
N GLU A 79 -14.99 -2.12 -9.44
CA GLU A 79 -15.42 -3.12 -10.42
C GLU A 79 -15.86 -4.40 -9.70
N GLU A 80 -17.15 -4.70 -9.79
CA GLU A 80 -17.72 -5.91 -9.18
C GLU A 80 -17.09 -7.19 -9.76
N GLU A 81 -16.60 -7.14 -11.00
CA GLU A 81 -15.98 -8.28 -11.68
C GLU A 81 -14.75 -8.80 -10.92
N PHE A 82 -13.96 -7.92 -10.32
CA PHE A 82 -12.79 -8.32 -9.53
C PHE A 82 -13.21 -9.12 -8.30
N ASN A 83 -14.17 -8.62 -7.54
CA ASN A 83 -14.67 -9.32 -6.35
C ASN A 83 -15.42 -10.62 -6.70
N GLN A 84 -16.12 -10.65 -7.84
CA GLN A 84 -16.78 -11.87 -8.31
C GLN A 84 -15.75 -12.96 -8.66
N MET A 85 -14.62 -12.61 -9.22
CA MET A 85 -13.54 -13.56 -9.51
C MET A 85 -13.04 -14.26 -8.24
N TYR A 86 -12.99 -13.54 -7.12
CA TYR A 86 -12.51 -14.05 -5.82
C TYR A 86 -13.64 -14.39 -4.85
N ASN A 87 -14.90 -14.19 -5.24
CA ASN A 87 -16.11 -14.47 -4.47
C ASN A 87 -16.18 -13.70 -3.12
N TYR A 88 -15.75 -12.44 -3.12
CA TYR A 88 -15.88 -11.53 -1.98
C TYR A 88 -16.89 -10.41 -2.26
N THR A 89 -17.49 -9.92 -1.18
CA THR A 89 -18.20 -8.64 -1.16
C THR A 89 -17.25 -7.53 -0.69
N TRP A 90 -17.55 -6.27 -1.03
CA TRP A 90 -16.75 -5.12 -0.55
C TRP A 90 -16.78 -4.98 0.97
N ASP A 91 -17.88 -5.38 1.63
CA ASP A 91 -17.96 -5.41 3.09
C ASP A 91 -17.00 -6.43 3.71
N GLU A 92 -16.83 -7.58 3.07
CA GLU A 92 -15.84 -8.59 3.48
C GLU A 92 -14.43 -8.10 3.28
N VAL A 93 -14.14 -7.43 2.16
CA VAL A 93 -12.83 -6.81 1.89
C VAL A 93 -12.49 -5.76 2.96
N GLU A 94 -13.43 -4.85 3.27
CA GLU A 94 -13.24 -3.86 4.33
C GLU A 94 -13.03 -4.50 5.71
N ASN A 95 -13.78 -5.55 6.00
CA ASN A 95 -13.62 -6.27 7.27
C ASN A 95 -12.24 -6.93 7.38
N GLU A 96 -11.76 -7.54 6.29
CA GLU A 96 -10.40 -8.12 6.24
C GLU A 96 -9.32 -7.06 6.39
N PHE A 97 -9.46 -5.89 5.76
CA PHE A 97 -8.56 -4.76 5.97
C PHE A 97 -8.46 -4.41 7.47
N LYS A 98 -9.61 -4.29 8.14
CA LYS A 98 -9.65 -3.98 9.59
C LYS A 98 -9.00 -5.07 10.44
N ILE A 99 -9.18 -6.34 10.07
CA ILE A 99 -8.55 -7.48 10.76
C ILE A 99 -7.04 -7.45 10.59
N ASN A 100 -6.55 -7.23 9.37
CA ASN A 100 -5.13 -7.26 9.06
C ASN A 100 -4.37 -6.07 9.68
N THR A 101 -5.01 -4.92 9.75
CA THR A 101 -4.38 -3.68 10.23
C THR A 101 -4.58 -3.40 11.72
N ARG A 102 -5.42 -4.16 12.44
CA ARG A 102 -5.86 -3.88 13.82
C ARG A 102 -4.78 -3.71 14.88
N PHE A 103 -3.57 -4.19 14.63
CA PHE A 103 -2.46 -4.15 15.59
C PHE A 103 -1.49 -3.01 15.34
N PHE A 104 -1.74 -2.18 14.32
CA PHE A 104 -0.91 -1.07 13.95
C PHE A 104 -1.62 0.25 14.26
N ASP A 105 -0.96 1.10 15.02
CA ASP A 105 -1.48 2.41 15.44
C ASP A 105 -1.01 3.57 14.54
N ASN A 106 -0.15 3.26 13.58
CA ASN A 106 0.40 4.21 12.62
C ASN A 106 -0.32 4.23 11.27
N ILE A 107 -1.48 3.56 11.14
CA ILE A 107 -2.27 3.50 9.91
C ILE A 107 -3.50 4.40 10.03
N THR A 108 -3.69 5.24 9.03
CA THR A 108 -4.90 6.06 8.86
C THR A 108 -5.59 5.68 7.56
N LEU A 109 -6.82 5.17 7.65
CA LEU A 109 -7.64 4.83 6.50
C LEU A 109 -8.47 6.03 6.03
N HIS A 110 -8.35 6.36 4.76
CA HIS A 110 -9.22 7.28 4.02
C HIS A 110 -10.15 6.45 3.13
N LYS A 111 -11.37 6.21 3.63
CA LYS A 111 -12.37 5.40 2.91
C LYS A 111 -13.05 6.22 1.82
N ASP A 112 -12.32 6.48 0.75
CA ASP A 112 -12.82 7.22 -0.42
C ASP A 112 -11.86 7.01 -1.61
N PHE A 113 -12.27 7.51 -2.77
CA PHE A 113 -11.41 7.53 -3.96
C PHE A 113 -10.27 8.55 -3.82
N SER A 114 -9.13 8.24 -4.43
CA SER A 114 -7.92 9.09 -4.40
C SER A 114 -8.19 10.54 -4.85
N TYR A 115 -9.00 10.72 -5.88
CA TYR A 115 -9.36 12.03 -6.42
C TYR A 115 -10.24 12.88 -5.48
N ASN A 116 -10.95 12.27 -4.54
CA ASN A 116 -11.75 12.99 -3.55
C ASN A 116 -10.91 13.46 -2.36
N VAL A 117 -9.88 12.71 -2.01
CA VAL A 117 -9.12 12.95 -0.78
C VAL A 117 -7.74 13.59 -1.00
N ASN A 118 -7.27 13.71 -2.25
CA ASN A 118 -5.92 14.22 -2.54
C ASN A 118 -5.62 15.61 -1.93
N ASN A 119 -6.62 16.45 -1.76
CA ASN A 119 -6.48 17.77 -1.15
C ASN A 119 -6.33 17.73 0.39
N ASN A 120 -6.49 16.57 1.01
CA ASN A 120 -6.27 16.39 2.45
C ASN A 120 -4.79 16.17 2.78
N PHE A 121 -3.94 16.03 1.77
CA PHE A 121 -2.52 15.77 1.90
C PHE A 121 -1.71 17.01 1.53
N ASP A 122 -0.75 17.36 2.38
CA ASP A 122 0.13 18.49 2.14
C ASP A 122 1.18 18.18 1.06
N ASP A 123 1.56 19.19 0.29
CA ASP A 123 2.62 19.08 -0.70
C ASP A 123 3.99 18.97 -0.02
N ASN A 124 4.92 18.22 -0.63
CA ASN A 124 6.29 18.00 -0.14
C ASN A 124 6.38 17.40 1.28
N ASP A 125 5.45 16.50 1.65
CA ASP A 125 5.36 15.99 3.01
C ASP A 125 5.57 14.48 3.15
N TYR A 126 5.53 13.73 2.05
CA TYR A 126 5.61 12.27 2.07
C TYR A 126 6.94 11.77 1.50
N ASP A 127 7.51 10.76 2.17
CA ASP A 127 8.77 10.14 1.78
C ASP A 127 8.56 9.05 0.72
N PHE A 128 7.39 8.39 0.76
CA PHE A 128 7.03 7.33 -0.18
C PHE A 128 5.56 7.38 -0.56
N ILE A 129 5.28 7.13 -1.83
CA ILE A 129 3.91 6.93 -2.34
C ILE A 129 3.88 5.63 -3.11
N TYR A 130 2.91 4.77 -2.78
CA TYR A 130 2.69 3.48 -3.45
C TYR A 130 1.33 3.49 -4.15
N ILE A 131 1.33 3.21 -5.46
CA ILE A 131 0.12 3.19 -6.29
C ILE A 131 -0.19 1.74 -6.67
N ASP A 132 -1.32 1.26 -6.19
CA ASP A 132 -1.84 -0.09 -6.43
C ASP A 132 -3.38 -0.07 -6.47
N GLY A 133 -3.93 1.01 -7.03
CA GLY A 133 -5.36 1.20 -7.17
C GLY A 133 -5.91 0.60 -8.47
N ALA A 134 -6.69 1.37 -9.23
CA ALA A 134 -7.15 0.95 -10.55
C ALA A 134 -5.99 0.87 -11.55
N HIS A 135 -5.95 -0.20 -12.35
CA HIS A 135 -4.81 -0.53 -13.20
C HIS A 135 -4.90 0.08 -14.62
N ASP A 136 -5.99 0.77 -14.94
CA ASP A 136 -6.09 1.42 -16.24
C ASP A 136 -5.20 2.66 -16.35
N TYR A 137 -4.76 2.96 -17.56
CA TYR A 137 -3.84 4.05 -17.85
C TYR A 137 -4.28 5.42 -17.31
N ASN A 138 -5.57 5.75 -17.42
CA ASN A 138 -6.05 7.07 -17.01
C ASN A 138 -6.08 7.21 -15.49
N SER A 139 -6.48 6.17 -14.79
CA SER A 139 -6.50 6.12 -13.33
C SER A 139 -5.10 6.26 -12.76
N VAL A 140 -4.14 5.47 -13.23
CA VAL A 140 -2.74 5.55 -12.80
C VAL A 140 -2.14 6.94 -13.13
N LEU A 141 -2.40 7.47 -14.33
CA LEU A 141 -1.91 8.80 -14.72
C LEU A 141 -2.51 9.91 -13.85
N ASN A 142 -3.77 9.79 -13.46
CA ASN A 142 -4.43 10.77 -12.59
C ASN A 142 -3.86 10.69 -11.17
N ASP A 143 -3.68 9.49 -10.61
CA ASP A 143 -3.05 9.31 -9.31
C ASP A 143 -1.63 9.90 -9.29
N LEU A 144 -0.83 9.60 -10.30
CA LEU A 144 0.49 10.20 -10.45
C LEU A 144 0.44 11.73 -10.46
N LYS A 145 -0.46 12.35 -11.23
CA LYS A 145 -0.59 13.82 -11.29
C LYS A 145 -1.00 14.45 -9.97
N MET A 146 -1.90 13.79 -9.24
CA MET A 146 -2.43 14.30 -7.97
C MET A 146 -1.44 14.12 -6.82
N PHE A 147 -0.69 13.02 -6.81
CA PHE A 147 0.13 12.65 -5.65
C PHE A 147 1.63 12.94 -5.82
N LEU A 148 2.15 13.09 -7.03
CA LEU A 148 3.54 13.55 -7.22
C LEU A 148 3.88 14.85 -6.48
N PRO A 149 3.01 15.88 -6.43
CA PRO A 149 3.30 17.08 -5.65
C PRO A 149 3.42 16.83 -4.15
N LYS A 150 2.83 15.76 -3.63
CA LYS A 150 2.85 15.39 -2.21
C LYS A 150 4.19 14.81 -1.77
N LEU A 151 4.99 14.29 -2.72
CA LEU A 151 6.33 13.79 -2.43
C LEU A 151 7.29 14.90 -2.01
N LYS A 152 8.08 14.61 -0.98
CA LYS A 152 9.25 15.42 -0.63
C LYS A 152 10.26 15.45 -1.77
N GLN A 153 11.12 16.46 -1.76
CA GLN A 153 12.32 16.42 -2.60
C GLN A 153 13.15 15.17 -2.26
N ASN A 154 13.41 14.32 -3.22
CA ASN A 154 14.02 13.00 -3.09
C ASN A 154 13.08 11.92 -2.48
N GLY A 155 11.80 12.17 -2.36
CA GLY A 155 10.80 11.14 -2.08
C GLY A 155 10.72 10.12 -3.22
N ILE A 156 10.19 8.94 -2.92
CA ILE A 156 10.12 7.82 -3.85
C ILE A 156 8.66 7.56 -4.19
N ILE A 157 8.38 7.31 -5.46
CA ILE A 157 7.10 6.78 -5.90
C ILE A 157 7.31 5.37 -6.45
N GLY A 158 6.45 4.45 -6.08
CA GLY A 158 6.43 3.08 -6.56
C GLY A 158 5.00 2.64 -6.86
N GLY A 159 4.85 1.45 -7.42
CA GLY A 159 3.53 0.89 -7.73
C GLY A 159 3.63 -0.58 -8.03
N HIS A 160 2.46 -1.21 -8.13
CA HIS A 160 2.30 -2.60 -8.51
C HIS A 160 2.02 -2.73 -10.02
N ASP A 161 2.01 -3.96 -10.54
CA ASP A 161 1.63 -4.34 -11.90
C ASP A 161 2.37 -3.62 -13.05
N TRP A 162 3.58 -3.15 -12.79
CA TRP A 162 4.40 -2.55 -13.83
C TRP A 162 4.75 -3.55 -14.93
N GLY A 163 4.36 -3.24 -16.15
CA GLY A 163 4.69 -4.05 -17.34
C GLY A 163 3.69 -5.16 -17.65
N HIS A 164 2.57 -5.23 -16.98
CA HIS A 164 1.44 -6.03 -17.43
C HIS A 164 0.73 -5.34 -18.60
N GLU A 165 0.51 -6.11 -19.67
CA GLU A 165 -0.41 -5.71 -20.75
C GLU A 165 -1.84 -6.09 -20.32
N TRP A 166 -2.62 -5.09 -19.96
CA TRP A 166 -4.05 -5.24 -19.65
C TRP A 166 -4.91 -4.93 -20.87
#